data_16b5bcfac73b8d2d0c79892d01679d3d
#
_entry.id   16b5bcfac73b8d2d0c79892d01679d3d
#
_cell.length_a   1.000
_cell.length_b   1.000
_cell.length_c   1.000
_cell.angle_alpha   90.00
_cell.angle_beta   90.00
_cell.angle_gamma   90.00
#
_symmetry.space_group_name_H-M   'P 1'
#
loop_
_entity.id
_entity.type
_entity.pdbx_description
1 polymer ?
#
loop_
_entity_poly.entity_id
_entity_poly.type
_entity_poly.pdbx_seq_one_letter_code
_entity_poly.pdbx_strand_id
1 'polypeptide(L)'
;MAKIMEIISKETGGKSYNTEKYSYDTIGMPSFDYDDDGEKFIKWQVSGETEKHKTYVDLTNEAKRQIGKRPVISYFLDGSRHTYKVDDISYNKKVYPVIAGQVGIGCCKRTDGRMRPEKFYRRLVLSLPTVSNADGWKDDVFFAAQTKKLNKSEELKKLGIEFATILPYSPPKDQKNGKMEDSGIARIQDYMIESEKEMVAELVKAGKLNQDNYLLKDGSLI
;
A
#
# COMPACT_ATOMS: atom_id res chain seq x y z
N MET A 1 -16.44 7.51 13.27
CA MET A 1 -16.34 6.12 12.79
C MET A 1 -17.70 5.41 12.82
N ALA A 2 -18.50 5.43 13.90
CA ALA A 2 -19.82 4.78 13.90
C ALA A 2 -20.69 5.15 12.70
N LYS A 3 -20.80 6.42 12.36
CA LYS A 3 -21.60 6.89 11.22
C LYS A 3 -21.08 6.43 9.85
N ILE A 4 -19.76 6.24 9.69
CA ILE A 4 -19.17 5.67 8.46
C ILE A 4 -19.66 4.23 8.30
N MET A 5 -19.63 3.45 9.38
CA MET A 5 -20.08 2.07 9.37
C MET A 5 -21.60 1.95 9.17
N GLU A 6 -22.39 2.90 9.66
CA GLU A 6 -23.83 2.98 9.39
C GLU A 6 -24.10 3.17 7.89
N ILE A 7 -23.35 4.07 7.22
CA ILE A 7 -23.47 4.28 5.77
C ILE A 7 -23.10 2.98 5.03
N ILE A 8 -21.95 2.38 5.36
CA ILE A 8 -21.51 1.14 4.73
C ILE A 8 -22.54 0.03 4.93
N SER A 9 -23.02 -0.17 6.15
CA SER A 9 -24.04 -1.18 6.47
C SER A 9 -25.31 -0.98 5.66
N LYS A 10 -25.79 0.27 5.57
CA LYS A 10 -27.00 0.60 4.80
C LYS A 10 -26.82 0.33 3.30
N GLU A 11 -25.67 0.71 2.74
CA GLU A 11 -25.40 0.61 1.30
C GLU A 11 -25.02 -0.79 0.83
N THR A 12 -24.51 -1.64 1.74
CA THR A 12 -24.07 -3.00 1.41
C THR A 12 -24.96 -4.10 2.00
N GLY A 13 -25.96 -3.72 2.80
CA GLY A 13 -26.84 -4.70 3.47
C GLY A 13 -26.16 -5.46 4.61
N GLY A 14 -24.95 -5.09 5.00
CA GLY A 14 -24.23 -5.72 6.10
C GLY A 14 -24.65 -5.19 7.47
N LYS A 15 -24.36 -5.97 8.54
CA LYS A 15 -24.59 -5.54 9.92
C LYS A 15 -23.25 -5.25 10.59
N SER A 16 -23.00 -3.98 10.95
CA SER A 16 -21.85 -3.54 11.74
C SER A 16 -22.04 -3.91 13.20
N TYR A 17 -20.94 -4.32 13.87
CA TYR A 17 -20.93 -4.71 15.28
C TYR A 17 -20.33 -3.65 16.20
N ASN A 18 -19.75 -2.58 15.64
CA ASN A 18 -19.05 -1.53 16.39
C ASN A 18 -17.99 -2.11 17.34
N THR A 19 -17.16 -2.99 16.80
CA THR A 19 -16.11 -3.69 17.55
C THR A 19 -14.96 -2.78 17.92
N GLU A 20 -14.04 -3.28 18.75
CA GLU A 20 -12.85 -2.56 19.15
C GLU A 20 -11.98 -2.18 17.95
N LYS A 21 -11.46 -0.94 17.99
CA LYS A 21 -10.62 -0.35 16.97
C LYS A 21 -9.18 -0.32 17.45
N TYR A 22 -8.27 -0.81 16.62
CA TYR A 22 -6.85 -0.80 16.95
C TYR A 22 -5.98 -0.69 15.68
N SER A 23 -4.73 -0.26 15.88
CA SER A 23 -3.73 -0.26 14.82
C SER A 23 -3.05 -1.62 14.75
N TYR A 24 -2.94 -2.17 13.56
CA TYR A 24 -2.18 -3.39 13.35
C TYR A 24 -0.68 -3.16 13.48
N ASP A 25 -0.19 -1.95 13.21
CA ASP A 25 1.24 -1.63 13.23
C ASP A 25 1.81 -1.51 14.66
N THR A 26 0.96 -1.39 15.68
CA THR A 26 1.37 -1.32 17.11
C THR A 26 1.48 -2.70 17.76
N ILE A 27 0.84 -3.69 17.20
CA ILE A 27 0.92 -5.07 17.65
C ILE A 27 2.05 -5.66 16.82
N GLY A 28 3.22 -5.93 17.41
CA GLY A 28 4.40 -6.47 16.71
C GLY A 28 4.02 -7.56 15.70
N MET A 29 3.56 -7.12 14.53
CA MET A 29 3.16 -8.00 13.47
C MET A 29 4.41 -8.65 12.90
N PRO A 30 4.40 -9.95 12.67
CA PRO A 30 5.39 -10.55 11.80
C PRO A 30 5.37 -9.78 10.48
N SER A 31 6.53 -9.40 9.99
CA SER A 31 6.67 -8.88 8.63
C SER A 31 5.92 -9.85 7.71
N PHE A 32 4.97 -9.33 6.91
CA PHE A 32 4.40 -10.14 5.85
C PHE A 32 5.53 -10.41 4.87
N ASP A 33 6.10 -11.60 4.92
CA ASP A 33 6.92 -12.10 3.83
C ASP A 33 5.99 -12.38 2.67
N TYR A 34 5.98 -11.46 1.70
CA TYR A 34 5.23 -11.60 0.46
C TYR A 34 5.69 -12.78 -0.41
N ASP A 35 6.79 -13.41 -0.04
CA ASP A 35 7.38 -14.56 -0.73
C ASP A 35 6.84 -15.91 -0.25
N ASP A 36 5.86 -15.93 0.65
CA ASP A 36 5.23 -17.17 1.12
C ASP A 36 4.08 -17.66 0.22
N ASP A 37 4.28 -17.60 -1.09
CA ASP A 37 3.68 -18.56 -2.00
C ASP A 37 4.41 -19.89 -1.74
N GLY A 38 3.80 -20.71 -0.87
CA GLY A 38 4.33 -21.95 -0.36
C GLY A 38 5.26 -22.67 -1.33
N GLU A 39 6.47 -23.03 -0.85
CA GLU A 39 7.43 -23.96 -1.44
C GLU A 39 8.43 -23.43 -2.49
N LYS A 40 8.61 -22.16 -2.68
CA LYS A 40 9.85 -21.71 -3.28
C LYS A 40 10.71 -21.02 -2.22
N PHE A 41 11.38 -21.83 -1.39
CA PHE A 41 12.67 -21.41 -0.86
C PHE A 41 13.51 -20.99 -2.08
N ILE A 42 13.52 -19.72 -2.40
CA ILE A 42 14.63 -19.17 -3.13
C ILE A 42 15.79 -19.37 -2.18
N LYS A 43 16.47 -20.52 -2.30
CA LYS A 43 17.84 -20.60 -1.84
C LYS A 43 18.47 -19.39 -2.47
N TRP A 44 18.79 -18.40 -1.67
CA TRP A 44 19.75 -17.39 -2.06
C TRP A 44 21.00 -18.15 -2.39
N GLN A 45 21.06 -18.70 -3.59
CA GLN A 45 22.35 -19.02 -4.14
C GLN A 45 23.02 -17.67 -4.15
N VAL A 46 24.08 -17.59 -3.36
CA VAL A 46 25.02 -16.49 -3.45
C VAL A 46 25.64 -16.59 -4.83
N SER A 47 24.85 -16.27 -5.84
CA SER A 47 25.30 -15.96 -7.19
C SER A 47 25.76 -14.51 -7.17
N GLY A 48 26.61 -14.20 -6.18
CA GLY A 48 27.37 -12.98 -6.25
C GLY A 48 28.31 -13.11 -7.44
N GLU A 49 28.45 -12.07 -8.20
CA GLU A 49 29.44 -11.97 -9.30
C GLU A 49 30.87 -12.23 -8.81
N THR A 50 31.05 -12.54 -7.53
CA THR A 50 32.34 -12.86 -6.91
C THR A 50 32.23 -14.11 -6.06
N GLU A 51 33.04 -15.11 -6.34
CA GLU A 51 33.14 -16.38 -5.60
C GLU A 51 33.60 -16.21 -4.14
N LYS A 52 34.02 -15.02 -3.74
CA LYS A 52 34.49 -14.73 -2.38
C LYS A 52 33.83 -13.49 -1.84
N HIS A 53 33.13 -13.64 -0.72
CA HIS A 53 32.63 -12.51 0.06
C HIS A 53 33.79 -11.69 0.61
N LYS A 54 33.99 -10.49 0.11
CA LYS A 54 34.87 -9.52 0.72
C LYS A 54 34.11 -8.84 1.86
N THR A 55 34.56 -8.99 3.08
CA THR A 55 34.02 -8.26 4.25
C THR A 55 34.30 -6.77 4.20
N TYR A 56 35.24 -6.35 3.38
CA TYR A 56 35.65 -4.97 3.19
C TYR A 56 36.05 -4.73 1.73
N VAL A 57 35.54 -3.64 1.15
CA VAL A 57 35.94 -3.17 -0.18
C VAL A 57 36.36 -1.72 -0.06
N ASP A 58 37.60 -1.40 -0.41
CA ASP A 58 38.09 -0.02 -0.47
C ASP A 58 37.62 0.64 -1.76
N LEU A 59 36.70 1.60 -1.64
CA LEU A 59 36.15 2.37 -2.74
C LEU A 59 36.82 3.75 -2.90
N THR A 60 37.92 4.01 -2.20
CA THR A 60 38.59 5.34 -2.19
C THR A 60 38.95 5.83 -3.59
N ASN A 61 39.48 4.94 -4.44
CA ASN A 61 39.85 5.29 -5.81
C ASN A 61 38.64 5.56 -6.68
N GLU A 62 37.56 4.78 -6.51
CA GLU A 62 36.32 4.98 -7.25
C GLU A 62 35.62 6.27 -6.80
N ALA A 63 35.59 6.54 -5.50
CA ALA A 63 35.10 7.81 -4.97
C ALA A 63 35.84 9.02 -5.55
N LYS A 64 37.19 8.95 -5.64
CA LYS A 64 38.00 10.01 -6.27
C LYS A 64 37.66 10.21 -7.75
N ARG A 65 37.35 9.15 -8.51
CA ARG A 65 36.93 9.24 -9.91
C ARG A 65 35.55 9.87 -10.10
N GLN A 66 34.71 9.81 -9.06
CA GLN A 66 33.35 10.36 -9.07
C GLN A 66 33.27 11.80 -8.54
N ILE A 67 34.36 12.33 -7.96
CA ILE A 67 34.40 13.72 -7.48
C ILE A 67 34.14 14.66 -8.64
N GLY A 68 33.17 15.57 -8.47
CA GLY A 68 32.75 16.53 -9.49
C GLY A 68 31.79 16.01 -10.56
N LYS A 69 31.52 14.71 -10.60
CA LYS A 69 30.46 14.17 -11.48
C LYS A 69 29.09 14.32 -10.86
N ARG A 70 28.10 14.66 -11.68
CA ARG A 70 26.70 14.70 -11.24
C ARG A 70 26.23 13.27 -10.97
N PRO A 71 25.63 12.99 -9.79
CA PRO A 71 25.04 11.68 -9.53
C PRO A 71 23.88 11.42 -10.49
N VAL A 72 23.87 10.28 -11.14
CA VAL A 72 22.78 9.86 -12.04
C VAL A 72 21.49 9.52 -11.29
N ILE A 73 21.60 9.04 -10.04
CA ILE A 73 20.44 8.81 -9.17
C ILE A 73 20.03 10.15 -8.57
N SER A 74 18.96 10.71 -9.12
CA SER A 74 18.47 12.04 -8.76
C SER A 74 17.15 12.00 -8.00
N TYR A 75 16.38 10.92 -8.13
CA TYR A 75 15.07 10.75 -7.51
C TYR A 75 15.05 9.55 -6.58
N PHE A 76 14.30 9.67 -5.49
CA PHE A 76 14.12 8.64 -4.48
C PHE A 76 12.64 8.55 -4.17
N LEU A 77 12.06 7.35 -4.29
CA LEU A 77 10.66 7.09 -4.08
C LEU A 77 10.51 5.99 -3.04
N ASP A 78 9.60 6.22 -2.11
CA ASP A 78 9.23 5.25 -1.08
C ASP A 78 7.75 5.38 -0.76
N GLY A 79 7.14 4.25 -0.40
CA GLY A 79 5.78 4.13 0.06
C GLY A 79 5.70 3.70 1.51
N SER A 80 4.72 4.22 2.22
CA SER A 80 4.41 3.80 3.58
C SER A 80 2.93 3.54 3.75
N ARG A 81 2.58 2.63 4.65
CA ARG A 81 1.19 2.38 5.03
C ARG A 81 1.04 2.21 6.53
N HIS A 82 -0.11 2.61 7.04
CA HIS A 82 -0.59 2.25 8.36
C HIS A 82 -1.98 1.64 8.24
N THR A 83 -2.22 0.54 8.92
CA THR A 83 -3.46 -0.22 8.83
C THR A 83 -4.15 -0.31 10.19
N TYR A 84 -5.48 -0.18 10.16
CA TYR A 84 -6.32 -0.12 11.35
C TYR A 84 -7.53 -1.02 11.20
N LYS A 85 -7.81 -1.85 12.19
CA LYS A 85 -9.13 -2.44 12.31
C LYS A 85 -10.11 -1.36 12.74
N VAL A 86 -11.20 -1.20 11.99
CA VAL A 86 -12.20 -0.17 12.27
C VAL A 86 -13.53 -0.74 12.73
N ASP A 87 -13.87 -1.95 12.31
CA ASP A 87 -15.06 -2.67 12.73
C ASP A 87 -15.04 -4.13 12.26
N ASP A 88 -16.07 -4.89 12.67
CA ASP A 88 -16.48 -6.14 12.07
C ASP A 88 -17.89 -5.98 11.47
N ILE A 89 -18.08 -6.49 10.27
CA ILE A 89 -19.36 -6.45 9.55
C ILE A 89 -19.80 -7.85 9.15
N SER A 90 -21.07 -8.19 9.29
CA SER A 90 -21.56 -9.50 8.88
C SER A 90 -22.37 -9.44 7.61
N TYR A 91 -22.15 -10.48 6.79
CA TYR A 91 -22.95 -10.82 5.61
C TYR A 91 -23.29 -12.32 5.68
N ASN A 92 -24.55 -12.68 5.46
CA ASN A 92 -24.97 -14.10 5.44
C ASN A 92 -24.48 -14.92 6.65
N LYS A 93 -24.60 -14.37 7.87
CA LYS A 93 -24.18 -14.98 9.13
C LYS A 93 -22.67 -15.20 9.30
N LYS A 94 -21.82 -14.68 8.40
CA LYS A 94 -20.37 -14.66 8.53
C LYS A 94 -19.90 -13.26 8.86
N VAL A 95 -18.90 -13.16 9.71
CA VAL A 95 -18.32 -11.91 10.18
C VAL A 95 -17.01 -11.65 9.45
N TYR A 96 -16.79 -10.42 9.03
CA TYR A 96 -15.64 -9.98 8.24
C TYR A 96 -15.06 -8.69 8.82
N PRO A 97 -13.74 -8.57 8.96
CA PRO A 97 -13.12 -7.34 9.41
C PRO A 97 -13.23 -6.24 8.36
N VAL A 98 -13.40 -5.02 8.85
CA VAL A 98 -13.30 -3.79 8.05
C VAL A 98 -11.99 -3.11 8.42
N ILE A 99 -11.15 -2.86 7.42
CA ILE A 99 -9.79 -2.36 7.63
C ILE A 99 -9.65 -1.02 6.92
N ALA A 100 -9.21 0.00 7.65
CA ALA A 100 -8.82 1.27 7.07
C ALA A 100 -7.31 1.31 6.87
N GLY A 101 -6.86 1.98 5.80
CA GLY A 101 -5.46 2.21 5.52
C GLY A 101 -5.16 3.69 5.30
N GLN A 102 -4.07 4.15 5.87
CA GLN A 102 -3.39 5.38 5.47
C GLN A 102 -2.22 4.99 4.58
N VAL A 103 -2.22 5.48 3.34
CA VAL A 103 -1.17 5.20 2.35
C VAL A 103 -0.49 6.52 2.01
N GLY A 104 0.82 6.54 2.18
CA GLY A 104 1.68 7.67 1.81
C GLY A 104 2.67 7.23 0.74
N ILE A 105 2.80 7.99 -0.35
CA ILE A 105 3.83 7.79 -1.36
C ILE A 105 4.62 9.09 -1.48
N GLY A 106 5.92 9.00 -1.27
CA GLY A 106 6.82 10.15 -1.31
C GLY A 106 7.89 10.02 -2.36
N CYS A 107 8.06 11.04 -3.18
CA CYS A 107 9.20 11.18 -4.06
C CYS A 107 10.00 12.43 -3.70
N CYS A 108 11.30 12.24 -3.47
CA CYS A 108 12.25 13.31 -3.24
C CYS A 108 13.22 13.43 -4.40
N LYS A 109 13.68 14.66 -4.66
CA LYS A 109 14.73 14.95 -5.63
C LYS A 109 15.98 15.43 -4.93
N ARG A 110 17.14 14.93 -5.36
CA ARG A 110 18.44 15.45 -4.95
C ARG A 110 18.77 16.68 -5.79
N THR A 111 19.00 17.82 -5.14
CA THR A 111 19.42 19.06 -5.77
C THR A 111 20.51 19.67 -4.90
N ASP A 112 21.69 19.93 -5.45
CA ASP A 112 22.85 20.54 -4.78
C ASP A 112 23.21 19.85 -3.44
N GLY A 113 23.26 18.52 -3.47
CA GLY A 113 23.59 17.68 -2.30
C GLY A 113 22.49 17.61 -1.24
N ARG A 114 21.31 18.18 -1.48
CA ARG A 114 20.17 18.18 -0.56
C ARG A 114 18.98 17.43 -1.15
N MET A 115 18.22 16.77 -0.28
CA MET A 115 16.94 16.16 -0.63
C MET A 115 15.83 17.20 -0.51
N ARG A 116 15.03 17.32 -1.56
CA ARG A 116 13.85 18.20 -1.59
C ARG A 116 12.61 17.39 -1.96
N PRO A 117 11.44 17.68 -1.36
CA PRO A 117 10.20 17.04 -1.79
C PRO A 117 9.93 17.36 -3.26
N GLU A 118 9.60 16.34 -4.06
CA GLU A 118 9.22 16.50 -5.45
C GLU A 118 7.73 16.28 -5.63
N LYS A 119 7.21 15.16 -5.09
CA LYS A 119 5.81 14.81 -5.14
C LYS A 119 5.42 13.97 -3.94
N PHE A 120 4.17 14.13 -3.50
CA PHE A 120 3.69 13.38 -2.36
C PHE A 120 2.19 13.10 -2.48
N TYR A 121 1.79 11.83 -2.21
CA TYR A 121 0.41 11.42 -2.07
C TYR A 121 0.11 11.03 -0.63
N ARG A 122 -1.06 11.41 -0.16
CA ARG A 122 -1.68 10.90 1.06
C ARG A 122 -3.07 10.42 0.70
N ARG A 123 -3.36 9.15 0.93
CA ARG A 123 -4.61 8.52 0.56
C ARG A 123 -5.16 7.74 1.74
N LEU A 124 -6.45 7.92 2.02
CA LEU A 124 -7.19 7.07 2.92
C LEU A 124 -7.93 6.04 2.09
N VAL A 125 -7.85 4.79 2.48
CA VAL A 125 -8.55 3.68 1.84
C VAL A 125 -9.30 2.86 2.86
N LEU A 126 -10.33 2.17 2.42
CA LEU A 126 -11.07 1.22 3.23
C LEU A 126 -11.06 -0.14 2.53
N SER A 127 -10.81 -1.21 3.26
CA SER A 127 -10.88 -2.57 2.72
C SER A 127 -12.12 -3.29 3.24
N LEU A 128 -12.95 -3.80 2.31
CA LEU A 128 -14.19 -4.52 2.57
C LEU A 128 -14.18 -5.90 1.88
N PRO A 129 -14.89 -6.90 2.44
CA PRO A 129 -14.99 -8.21 1.79
C PRO A 129 -15.78 -8.12 0.48
N THR A 130 -15.40 -8.88 -0.54
CA THR A 130 -16.11 -8.96 -1.84
C THR A 130 -17.58 -9.34 -1.69
N VAL A 131 -17.93 -10.12 -0.67
CA VAL A 131 -19.32 -10.51 -0.38
C VAL A 131 -20.24 -9.31 -0.04
N SER A 132 -19.70 -8.14 0.21
CA SER A 132 -20.48 -6.90 0.37
C SER A 132 -21.14 -6.43 -0.93
N ASN A 133 -20.70 -6.94 -2.07
CA ASN A 133 -21.32 -6.76 -3.40
C ASN A 133 -22.38 -7.84 -3.64
N ALA A 134 -23.51 -7.71 -2.97
CA ALA A 134 -24.60 -8.70 -3.06
C ALA A 134 -25.29 -8.69 -4.44
N ASP A 135 -25.25 -7.57 -5.17
CA ASP A 135 -25.98 -7.39 -6.43
C ASP A 135 -25.23 -8.00 -7.63
N GLY A 136 -24.05 -8.57 -7.43
CA GLY A 136 -23.27 -9.23 -8.48
C GLY A 136 -22.75 -8.27 -9.57
N TRP A 137 -22.62 -7.00 -9.28
CA TRP A 137 -21.98 -6.04 -10.18
C TRP A 137 -20.49 -6.35 -10.31
N LYS A 138 -19.83 -5.77 -11.32
CA LYS A 138 -18.37 -5.80 -11.34
C LYS A 138 -17.84 -5.07 -10.10
N ASP A 139 -16.90 -5.69 -9.40
CA ASP A 139 -16.40 -5.17 -8.12
C ASP A 139 -15.86 -3.75 -8.24
N ASP A 140 -15.10 -3.44 -9.28
CA ASP A 140 -14.56 -2.11 -9.53
C ASP A 140 -15.65 -1.03 -9.63
N VAL A 141 -16.75 -1.33 -10.32
CA VAL A 141 -17.89 -0.42 -10.48
C VAL A 141 -18.65 -0.26 -9.16
N PHE A 142 -18.91 -1.38 -8.46
CA PHE A 142 -19.63 -1.36 -7.18
C PHE A 142 -18.88 -0.55 -6.14
N PHE A 143 -17.61 -0.89 -5.89
CA PHE A 143 -16.81 -0.25 -4.84
C PHE A 143 -16.49 1.21 -5.15
N ALA A 144 -16.31 1.57 -6.43
CA ALA A 144 -16.22 2.98 -6.83
C ALA A 144 -17.50 3.77 -6.54
N ALA A 145 -18.67 3.18 -6.78
CA ALA A 145 -19.96 3.80 -6.44
C ALA A 145 -20.10 3.96 -4.92
N GLN A 146 -19.74 2.95 -4.13
CA GLN A 146 -19.77 3.03 -2.65
C GLN A 146 -18.80 4.09 -2.11
N THR A 147 -17.61 4.20 -2.68
CA THR A 147 -16.66 5.26 -2.32
C THR A 147 -17.26 6.65 -2.53
N LYS A 148 -17.91 6.88 -3.69
CA LYS A 148 -18.57 8.16 -4.00
C LYS A 148 -19.71 8.45 -3.02
N LYS A 149 -20.50 7.44 -2.64
CA LYS A 149 -21.59 7.61 -1.66
C LYS A 149 -21.05 7.96 -0.28
N LEU A 150 -19.98 7.25 0.16
CA LEU A 150 -19.32 7.50 1.42
C LEU A 150 -18.78 8.93 1.51
N ASN A 151 -18.11 9.41 0.48
CA ASN A 151 -17.52 10.75 0.42
C ASN A 151 -18.56 11.87 0.32
N LYS A 152 -19.83 11.56 -0.02
CA LYS A 152 -20.94 12.52 0.03
C LYS A 152 -21.47 12.77 1.45
N SER A 153 -21.06 11.98 2.42
CA SER A 153 -21.47 12.13 3.83
C SER A 153 -21.08 13.50 4.39
N GLU A 154 -22.03 14.19 4.99
CA GLU A 154 -21.79 15.51 5.60
C GLU A 154 -20.80 15.42 6.79
N GLU A 155 -20.74 14.30 7.48
CA GLU A 155 -19.80 14.07 8.56
C GLU A 155 -18.36 14.04 8.06
N LEU A 156 -18.09 13.32 6.95
CA LEU A 156 -16.75 13.26 6.36
C LEU A 156 -16.33 14.63 5.82
N LYS A 157 -17.24 15.33 5.17
CA LYS A 157 -17.01 16.69 4.67
C LYS A 157 -16.66 17.66 5.79
N LYS A 158 -17.41 17.64 6.90
CA LYS A 158 -17.12 18.47 8.09
C LYS A 158 -15.75 18.20 8.71
N LEU A 159 -15.28 16.96 8.61
CA LEU A 159 -13.96 16.55 9.12
C LEU A 159 -12.84 16.74 8.08
N GLY A 160 -13.16 17.14 6.85
CA GLY A 160 -12.21 17.22 5.75
C GLY A 160 -11.60 15.86 5.39
N ILE A 161 -12.35 14.78 5.60
CA ILE A 161 -11.93 13.41 5.32
C ILE A 161 -12.53 12.94 4.00
N GLU A 162 -11.68 12.43 3.12
CA GLU A 162 -12.07 11.82 1.86
C GLU A 162 -11.33 10.49 1.68
N PHE A 163 -12.07 9.44 1.33
CA PHE A 163 -11.51 8.15 0.97
C PHE A 163 -11.17 8.12 -0.52
N ALA A 164 -9.96 7.72 -0.85
CA ALA A 164 -9.54 7.57 -2.24
C ALA A 164 -10.30 6.42 -2.92
N THR A 165 -10.47 5.31 -2.20
CA THR A 165 -11.20 4.13 -2.70
C THR A 165 -11.59 3.18 -1.59
N ILE A 166 -12.58 2.32 -1.88
CA ILE A 166 -12.88 1.10 -1.14
C ILE A 166 -12.30 -0.07 -1.93
N LEU A 167 -11.44 -0.86 -1.29
CA LEU A 167 -10.70 -1.98 -1.86
C LEU A 167 -11.42 -3.30 -1.50
N PRO A 168 -11.88 -4.08 -2.49
CA PRO A 168 -12.43 -5.40 -2.19
C PRO A 168 -11.34 -6.39 -1.81
N TYR A 169 -11.57 -7.21 -0.79
CA TYR A 169 -10.74 -8.37 -0.49
C TYR A 169 -11.54 -9.65 -0.49
N SER A 170 -10.94 -10.75 -0.95
CA SER A 170 -11.52 -12.07 -0.86
C SER A 170 -11.03 -12.77 0.40
N PRO A 171 -11.93 -13.43 1.16
CA PRO A 171 -11.52 -14.27 2.27
C PRO A 171 -10.54 -15.36 1.81
N PRO A 172 -9.58 -15.78 2.66
CA PRO A 172 -8.66 -16.83 2.30
C PRO A 172 -9.41 -18.14 2.00
N LYS A 173 -8.97 -18.88 0.98
CA LYS A 173 -9.58 -20.17 0.58
C LYS A 173 -9.47 -21.21 1.69
N ASP A 174 -8.36 -21.21 2.41
CA ASP A 174 -8.11 -22.07 3.56
C ASP A 174 -8.30 -21.26 4.86
N GLN A 175 -9.47 -21.43 5.49
CA GLN A 175 -9.81 -20.76 6.75
C GLN A 175 -9.01 -21.27 7.96
N LYS A 176 -8.27 -22.39 7.83
CA LYS A 176 -7.49 -22.93 8.94
C LYS A 176 -6.16 -22.21 9.13
N ASN A 177 -5.58 -21.69 8.05
CA ASN A 177 -4.23 -21.09 8.08
C ASN A 177 -4.19 -19.59 7.77
N GLY A 178 -5.26 -18.98 7.23
CA GLY A 178 -5.29 -17.57 6.85
C GLY A 178 -6.26 -16.74 7.68
N LYS A 179 -5.82 -15.62 8.19
CA LYS A 179 -6.69 -14.64 8.86
C LYS A 179 -7.35 -13.75 7.80
N MET A 180 -8.63 -13.44 7.99
CA MET A 180 -9.36 -12.55 7.07
C MET A 180 -8.77 -11.14 7.06
N GLU A 181 -8.23 -10.70 8.20
CA GLU A 181 -7.53 -9.43 8.34
C GLU A 181 -6.36 -9.32 7.38
N ASP A 182 -5.57 -10.40 7.23
CA ASP A 182 -4.38 -10.43 6.38
C ASP A 182 -4.75 -10.15 4.91
N SER A 183 -5.87 -10.70 4.44
CA SER A 183 -6.37 -10.43 3.08
C SER A 183 -6.73 -8.97 2.87
N GLY A 184 -7.35 -8.33 3.85
CA GLY A 184 -7.70 -6.92 3.77
C GLY A 184 -6.47 -6.00 3.85
N ILE A 185 -5.48 -6.35 4.68
CA ILE A 185 -4.21 -5.64 4.80
C ILE A 185 -3.40 -5.77 3.51
N ALA A 186 -3.34 -6.99 2.92
CA ALA A 186 -2.66 -7.25 1.66
C ALA A 186 -3.22 -6.36 0.53
N ARG A 187 -4.55 -6.20 0.44
CA ARG A 187 -5.15 -5.29 -0.55
C ARG A 187 -4.72 -3.83 -0.39
N ILE A 188 -4.50 -3.38 0.85
CA ILE A 188 -3.98 -2.02 1.12
C ILE A 188 -2.52 -1.92 0.69
N GLN A 189 -1.73 -2.97 0.90
CA GLN A 189 -0.35 -3.05 0.44
C GLN A 189 -0.27 -3.01 -1.09
N ASP A 190 -1.07 -3.82 -1.80
CA ASP A 190 -1.13 -3.81 -3.26
C ASP A 190 -1.45 -2.42 -3.79
N TYR A 191 -2.43 -1.73 -3.16
CA TYR A 191 -2.80 -0.37 -3.53
C TYR A 191 -1.65 0.62 -3.33
N MET A 192 -0.84 0.45 -2.29
CA MET A 192 0.38 1.25 -2.08
C MET A 192 1.36 1.04 -3.23
N ILE A 193 1.65 -0.23 -3.57
CA ILE A 193 2.56 -0.58 -4.67
C ILE A 193 2.06 -0.04 -6.02
N GLU A 194 0.76 -0.17 -6.30
CA GLU A 194 0.14 0.39 -7.51
C GLU A 194 0.27 1.92 -7.56
N SER A 195 0.11 2.60 -6.41
CA SER A 195 0.26 4.05 -6.30
C SER A 195 1.72 4.51 -6.48
N GLU A 196 2.69 3.70 -6.07
CA GLU A 196 4.11 3.95 -6.38
C GLU A 196 4.37 3.86 -7.89
N LYS A 197 3.86 2.81 -8.55
CA LYS A 197 3.97 2.65 -10.02
C LYS A 197 3.31 3.82 -10.76
N GLU A 198 2.15 4.28 -10.27
CA GLU A 198 1.46 5.45 -10.80
C GLU A 198 2.34 6.71 -10.73
N MET A 199 2.98 6.95 -9.57
CA MET A 199 3.90 8.09 -9.40
C MET A 199 5.12 7.99 -10.34
N VAL A 200 5.70 6.80 -10.51
CA VAL A 200 6.80 6.59 -11.48
C VAL A 200 6.34 6.95 -12.90
N ALA A 201 5.17 6.47 -13.31
CA ALA A 201 4.62 6.76 -14.63
C ALA A 201 4.40 8.26 -14.85
N GLU A 202 3.97 8.99 -13.82
CA GLU A 202 3.82 10.44 -13.90
C GLU A 202 5.16 11.17 -14.00
N LEU A 203 6.19 10.73 -13.29
CA LEU A 203 7.55 11.30 -13.39
C LEU A 203 8.13 11.07 -14.79
N VAL A 204 7.90 9.91 -15.39
CA VAL A 204 8.29 9.61 -16.78
C VAL A 204 7.55 10.51 -17.74
N LYS A 205 6.23 10.62 -17.65
CA LYS A 205 5.41 11.50 -18.51
C LYS A 205 5.82 12.96 -18.41
N ALA A 206 6.27 13.40 -17.24
CA ALA A 206 6.77 14.76 -17.01
C ALA A 206 8.21 14.98 -17.51
N GLY A 207 8.85 13.98 -18.13
CA GLY A 207 10.23 14.05 -18.62
C GLY A 207 11.28 14.16 -17.52
N LYS A 208 10.91 13.86 -16.27
CA LYS A 208 11.80 13.99 -15.10
C LYS A 208 12.78 12.83 -15.00
N LEU A 209 12.38 11.65 -15.42
CA LEU A 209 13.24 10.46 -15.48
C LEU A 209 13.77 10.28 -16.90
N ASN A 210 15.08 10.18 -17.03
CA ASN A 210 15.79 10.04 -18.31
C ASN A 210 17.20 9.46 -18.06
N GLN A 211 18.05 9.42 -19.11
CA GLN A 211 19.40 8.86 -19.04
C GLN A 211 20.33 9.57 -18.03
N ASP A 212 20.03 10.80 -17.65
CA ASP A 212 20.82 11.61 -16.72
C ASP A 212 20.19 11.66 -15.32
N ASN A 213 18.97 11.19 -15.16
CA ASN A 213 18.21 11.28 -13.92
C ASN A 213 17.47 9.97 -13.65
N TYR A 214 18.09 9.09 -12.89
CA TYR A 214 17.50 7.83 -12.45
C TYR A 214 16.73 7.98 -11.16
N LEU A 215 15.76 7.09 -10.98
CA LEU A 215 15.00 6.90 -9.76
C LEU A 215 15.53 5.68 -9.00
N LEU A 216 15.75 5.85 -7.71
CA LEU A 216 15.88 4.75 -6.77
C LEU A 216 14.55 4.55 -6.07
N LYS A 217 14.00 3.35 -6.14
CA LYS A 217 12.82 2.90 -5.40
C LYS A 217 13.22 1.78 -4.46
N ASP A 218 12.74 1.81 -3.22
CA ASP A 218 12.83 0.67 -2.32
C ASP A 218 11.80 -0.40 -2.68
N GLY A 219 12.19 -1.67 -2.59
CA GLY A 219 11.36 -2.83 -2.93
C GLY A 219 11.29 -3.14 -4.43
N SER A 220 10.42 -4.09 -4.78
CA SER A 220 10.27 -4.60 -6.15
C SER A 220 9.57 -3.62 -7.08
N LEU A 221 9.97 -3.63 -8.36
CA LEU A 221 9.29 -2.95 -9.47
C LEU A 221 8.33 -3.87 -10.23
N ILE A 222 8.23 -5.13 -9.80
CA ILE A 222 7.41 -6.18 -10.44
C ILE A 222 5.94 -6.02 -10.08
#